data_b3da00f1923f276836504f79eb721cb7
#
_entry.id   b3da00f1923f276836504f79eb721cb7
#
_cell.length_a   1.000
_cell.length_b   1.000
_cell.length_c   1.000
_cell.angle_alpha   90.00
_cell.angle_beta   90.00
_cell.angle_gamma   90.00
#
_symmetry.space_group_name_H-M   'P 1'
#
loop_
_entity.id
_entity.type
_entity.pdbx_description
1 polymer ?
#
loop_
_entity_poly.entity_id
_entity_poly.type
_entity_poly.pdbx_seq_one_letter_code
_entity_poly.pdbx_strand_id
1 'polypeptide(L)'
;NDGKLVVVEKNMEETKEVQEEHREEKVTKTITVSSPITGIAADLATAPDEAFAGRMMGDGAVVTPQDALITAPEDGEVVFVFDTKHAIGFLTDSGLSMLLHIGIDTVKLEGKGFEVLVENGQKVKKGDPMMRLDLSYLSENAPSLASPVLCTELEDNQKIRLLKEGEIKAGEPLFAVDFYE
;
A
#
# COMPACT_ATOMS: atom_id res chain seq x y z
N ASN A 1 2.71 53.96 14.26
CA ASN A 1 2.79 53.83 12.81
C ASN A 1 3.76 52.72 12.36
N ASP A 2 4.83 52.46 13.11
CA ASP A 2 5.75 51.38 12.78
C ASP A 2 5.14 49.98 12.95
N GLY A 3 4.15 49.82 13.84
CA GLY A 3 3.45 48.55 14.04
C GLY A 3 2.57 48.09 12.87
N LYS A 4 2.03 49.04 12.08
CA LYS A 4 1.24 48.71 10.88
C LYS A 4 2.10 48.20 9.73
N LEU A 5 3.29 48.73 9.56
CA LEU A 5 4.24 48.28 8.54
C LEU A 5 4.76 46.86 8.80
N VAL A 6 5.05 46.55 10.06
CA VAL A 6 5.50 45.18 10.48
C VAL A 6 4.41 44.14 10.23
N VAL A 7 3.15 44.44 10.51
CA VAL A 7 2.02 43.53 10.26
C VAL A 7 1.80 43.28 8.79
N VAL A 8 1.99 44.27 7.92
CA VAL A 8 1.85 44.10 6.45
C VAL A 8 2.99 43.26 5.89
N GLU A 9 4.21 43.45 6.37
CA GLU A 9 5.35 42.61 5.96
C GLU A 9 5.16 41.15 6.37
N LYS A 10 4.68 40.90 7.58
CA LYS A 10 4.38 39.55 8.08
C LYS A 10 3.30 38.85 7.25
N ASN A 11 2.25 39.54 6.89
CA ASN A 11 1.17 39.04 6.05
C ASN A 11 1.64 38.74 4.60
N MET A 12 2.60 39.49 4.10
CA MET A 12 3.19 39.26 2.77
C MET A 12 4.09 38.06 2.75
N GLU A 13 4.85 37.80 3.81
CA GLU A 13 5.70 36.59 3.94
C GLU A 13 4.84 35.33 4.07
N GLU A 14 3.82 35.34 4.91
CA GLU A 14 2.88 34.22 5.02
C GLU A 14 2.16 33.94 3.70
N THR A 15 1.77 34.97 2.96
CA THR A 15 1.12 34.83 1.64
C THR A 15 2.09 34.24 0.61
N LYS A 16 3.38 34.59 0.66
CA LYS A 16 4.41 34.04 -0.23
C LYS A 16 4.68 32.56 0.07
N GLU A 17 4.78 32.18 1.34
CA GLU A 17 4.96 30.78 1.75
C GLU A 17 3.80 29.92 1.29
N VAL A 18 2.57 30.35 1.49
CA VAL A 18 1.37 29.65 1.02
C VAL A 18 1.33 29.55 -0.51
N GLN A 19 1.78 30.56 -1.24
CA GLN A 19 1.85 30.54 -2.70
C GLN A 19 2.97 29.63 -3.20
N GLU A 20 4.09 29.54 -2.50
CA GLU A 20 5.16 28.61 -2.82
C GLU A 20 4.74 27.16 -2.60
N GLU A 21 4.02 26.85 -1.52
CA GLU A 21 3.45 25.52 -1.27
C GLU A 21 2.48 25.09 -2.38
N HIS A 22 1.67 26.01 -2.92
CA HIS A 22 0.73 25.71 -4.00
C HIS A 22 1.37 25.63 -5.40
N ARG A 23 2.61 26.06 -5.57
CA ARG A 23 3.30 26.06 -6.87
C ARG A 23 4.00 24.78 -7.21
N GLU A 24 4.19 23.91 -6.21
CA GLU A 24 5.30 23.01 -6.28
C GLU A 24 5.04 21.70 -6.93
N GLU A 25 3.82 21.24 -6.92
CA GLU A 25 3.71 19.82 -7.16
C GLU A 25 3.03 19.53 -8.47
N LYS A 26 3.89 19.35 -9.47
CA LYS A 26 3.44 18.91 -10.77
C LYS A 26 3.75 17.44 -10.92
N VAL A 27 2.71 16.64 -11.13
CA VAL A 27 2.83 15.21 -11.41
C VAL A 27 3.45 15.03 -12.80
N THR A 28 4.57 14.35 -12.85
CA THR A 28 5.28 14.05 -14.09
C THR A 28 5.03 12.65 -14.60
N LYS A 29 4.62 11.74 -13.71
CA LYS A 29 4.39 10.34 -14.02
C LYS A 29 3.46 9.75 -12.98
N THR A 30 2.63 8.80 -13.38
CA THR A 30 1.78 8.02 -12.49
C THR A 30 1.92 6.55 -12.80
N ILE A 31 2.12 5.74 -11.78
CA ILE A 31 2.08 4.28 -11.88
C ILE A 31 0.87 3.79 -11.10
N THR A 32 -0.03 3.08 -11.76
CA THR A 32 -1.19 2.47 -11.11
C THR A 32 -0.81 1.08 -10.61
N VAL A 33 -1.23 0.77 -9.38
CA VAL A 33 -1.06 -0.55 -8.77
C VAL A 33 -2.43 -1.17 -8.56
N SER A 34 -2.59 -2.38 -9.08
CA SER A 34 -3.84 -3.12 -8.95
C SER A 34 -3.87 -3.92 -7.66
N SER A 35 -5.08 -4.26 -7.21
CA SER A 35 -5.25 -5.05 -5.99
C SER A 35 -4.84 -6.50 -6.21
N PRO A 36 -4.03 -7.08 -5.31
CA PRO A 36 -3.79 -8.52 -5.29
C PRO A 36 -4.93 -9.30 -4.63
N ILE A 37 -5.89 -8.61 -4.05
CA ILE A 37 -6.90 -9.17 -3.14
C ILE A 37 -8.30 -8.75 -3.62
N THR A 38 -9.21 -9.73 -3.69
CA THR A 38 -10.64 -9.46 -3.84
C THR A 38 -11.24 -9.28 -2.45
N GLY A 39 -11.84 -8.13 -2.19
CA GLY A 39 -12.41 -7.84 -0.87
C GLY A 39 -12.83 -6.40 -0.71
N ILE A 40 -12.60 -5.84 0.46
CA ILE A 40 -12.98 -4.45 0.80
C ILE A 40 -11.71 -3.62 0.95
N ALA A 41 -11.57 -2.64 0.08
CA ALA A 41 -10.46 -1.68 0.11
C ALA A 41 -10.76 -0.49 1.00
N ALA A 42 -9.76 0.03 1.67
CA ALA A 42 -9.87 1.20 2.52
C ALA A 42 -8.53 1.94 2.61
N ASP A 43 -8.59 3.15 3.11
CA ASP A 43 -7.38 3.94 3.41
C ASP A 43 -6.50 3.19 4.42
N LEU A 44 -5.19 3.25 4.23
CA LEU A 44 -4.23 2.58 5.12
C LEU A 44 -4.37 3.03 6.58
N ALA A 45 -4.79 4.28 6.82
CA ALA A 45 -5.02 4.80 8.16
C ALA A 45 -6.09 4.02 8.96
N THR A 46 -6.93 3.24 8.27
CA THR A 46 -7.95 2.40 8.93
C THR A 46 -7.40 1.06 9.44
N ALA A 47 -6.15 0.71 9.12
CA ALA A 47 -5.56 -0.53 9.58
C ALA A 47 -5.49 -0.56 11.11
N PRO A 48 -5.92 -1.67 11.76
CA PRO A 48 -5.92 -1.76 13.22
C PRO A 48 -4.55 -2.11 13.79
N ASP A 49 -3.54 -1.41 13.35
CA ASP A 49 -2.13 -1.53 13.77
C ASP A 49 -1.44 -0.20 13.49
N GLU A 50 -0.86 0.40 14.52
CA GLU A 50 -0.26 1.73 14.43
C GLU A 50 0.91 1.81 13.46
N ALA A 51 1.72 0.75 13.35
CA ALA A 51 2.86 0.73 12.45
C ALA A 51 2.41 0.80 10.98
N PHE A 52 1.32 0.11 10.63
CA PHE A 52 0.75 0.18 9.30
C PHE A 52 -0.04 1.47 9.09
N ALA A 53 -0.97 1.78 9.98
CA ALA A 53 -1.82 2.98 9.88
C ALA A 53 -1.00 4.27 9.88
N GLY A 54 0.09 4.30 10.63
CA GLY A 54 1.02 5.43 10.70
C GLY A 54 2.01 5.51 9.55
N ARG A 55 1.93 4.60 8.58
CA ARG A 55 2.81 4.55 7.39
C ARG A 55 4.28 4.32 7.70
N MET A 56 4.57 3.70 8.83
CA MET A 56 5.95 3.40 9.23
C MET A 56 6.57 2.27 8.42
N MET A 57 5.74 1.35 7.93
CA MET A 57 6.18 0.19 7.14
C MET A 57 6.14 0.45 5.64
N GLY A 58 5.61 1.56 5.19
CA GLY A 58 5.38 1.93 3.81
C GLY A 58 4.03 2.60 3.65
N ASP A 59 3.67 2.94 2.42
CA ASP A 59 2.39 3.57 2.08
C ASP A 59 1.66 2.78 1.01
N GLY A 60 0.35 2.84 1.02
CA GLY A 60 -0.50 2.11 0.08
C GLY A 60 -1.94 2.11 0.55
N ALA A 61 -2.52 0.94 0.62
CA ALA A 61 -3.90 0.75 1.04
C ALA A 61 -4.03 -0.51 1.91
N VAL A 62 -5.19 -0.72 2.48
CA VAL A 62 -5.55 -1.95 3.17
C VAL A 62 -6.73 -2.59 2.45
N VAL A 63 -6.69 -3.91 2.26
CA VAL A 63 -7.78 -4.67 1.67
C VAL A 63 -8.11 -5.84 2.58
N THR A 64 -9.37 -5.96 2.97
CA THR A 64 -9.84 -7.11 3.76
C THR A 64 -10.34 -8.19 2.80
N PRO A 65 -9.71 -9.37 2.74
CA PRO A 65 -10.06 -10.38 1.75
C PRO A 65 -11.44 -10.98 1.98
N GLN A 66 -12.17 -11.17 0.89
CA GLN A 66 -13.44 -11.89 0.82
C GLN A 66 -13.33 -13.13 -0.07
N ASP A 67 -12.19 -13.32 -0.74
CA ASP A 67 -11.88 -14.48 -1.55
C ASP A 67 -10.54 -15.06 -1.10
N ALA A 68 -10.40 -16.35 -1.23
CA ALA A 68 -9.24 -17.09 -0.76
C ALA A 68 -7.97 -16.87 -1.59
N LEU A 69 -8.09 -16.49 -2.86
CA LEU A 69 -6.94 -16.41 -3.75
C LEU A 69 -6.32 -15.01 -3.74
N ILE A 70 -5.01 -14.97 -3.48
CA ILE A 70 -4.19 -13.77 -3.61
C ILE A 70 -3.41 -13.89 -4.91
N THR A 71 -3.45 -12.86 -5.74
CA THR A 71 -2.83 -12.85 -7.06
C THR A 71 -1.77 -11.77 -7.18
N ALA A 72 -0.87 -11.91 -8.15
CA ALA A 72 0.13 -10.89 -8.43
C ALA A 72 -0.56 -9.57 -8.82
N PRO A 73 -0.23 -8.44 -8.15
CA PRO A 73 -0.88 -7.16 -8.44
C PRO A 73 -0.50 -6.59 -9.79
N GLU A 74 0.71 -6.89 -10.23
CA GLU A 74 1.30 -6.44 -11.48
C GLU A 74 2.28 -7.49 -11.98
N ASP A 75 2.76 -7.35 -13.21
CA ASP A 75 3.91 -8.11 -13.67
C ASP A 75 5.11 -7.77 -12.80
N GLY A 76 5.85 -8.78 -12.36
CA GLY A 76 6.99 -8.54 -11.49
C GLY A 76 7.65 -9.81 -11.00
N GLU A 77 8.33 -9.69 -9.87
CA GLU A 77 9.11 -10.76 -9.27
C GLU A 77 8.80 -10.89 -7.78
N VAL A 78 8.65 -12.12 -7.33
CA VAL A 78 8.58 -12.46 -5.91
C VAL A 78 10.00 -12.34 -5.34
N VAL A 79 10.23 -11.31 -4.53
CA VAL A 79 11.56 -11.07 -3.95
C VAL A 79 11.82 -12.07 -2.84
N PHE A 80 10.86 -12.20 -1.93
CA PHE A 80 10.93 -13.24 -0.91
C PHE A 80 9.55 -13.51 -0.31
N VAL A 81 9.38 -14.72 0.19
CA VAL A 81 8.23 -15.15 0.96
C VAL A 81 8.68 -15.29 2.41
N PHE A 82 7.94 -14.71 3.34
CA PHE A 82 8.23 -14.85 4.77
C PHE A 82 8.09 -16.33 5.19
N ASP A 83 8.96 -16.79 6.08
CA ASP A 83 8.90 -18.16 6.59
C ASP A 83 7.55 -18.51 7.21
N THR A 84 6.90 -17.51 7.81
CA THR A 84 5.57 -17.62 8.39
C THR A 84 4.44 -17.43 7.37
N LYS A 85 4.77 -17.33 6.08
CA LYS A 85 3.87 -17.36 4.91
C LYS A 85 2.82 -16.27 4.82
N HIS A 86 2.75 -15.36 5.78
CA HIS A 86 1.73 -14.32 5.83
C HIS A 86 2.06 -13.09 4.99
N ALA A 87 3.28 -12.97 4.49
CA ALA A 87 3.71 -11.80 3.75
C ALA A 87 4.66 -12.17 2.61
N ILE A 88 4.57 -11.39 1.53
CA ILE A 88 5.39 -11.53 0.33
C ILE A 88 5.99 -10.18 -0.02
N GLY A 89 7.31 -10.14 -0.16
CA GLY A 89 8.03 -9.02 -0.77
C GLY A 89 7.98 -9.16 -2.28
N PHE A 90 7.63 -8.08 -2.98
CA PHE A 90 7.35 -8.08 -4.41
C PHE A 90 8.01 -6.88 -5.09
N LEU A 91 8.57 -7.08 -6.26
CA LEU A 91 9.13 -6.01 -7.08
C LEU A 91 8.38 -5.97 -8.41
N THR A 92 7.69 -4.87 -8.69
CA THR A 92 7.00 -4.71 -9.97
C THR A 92 8.00 -4.45 -11.09
N ASP A 93 7.66 -4.82 -12.32
CA ASP A 93 8.48 -4.49 -13.50
C ASP A 93 8.63 -2.98 -13.69
N SER A 94 7.68 -2.20 -13.18
CA SER A 94 7.75 -0.73 -13.17
C SER A 94 8.71 -0.16 -12.12
N GLY A 95 9.28 -1.00 -11.25
CA GLY A 95 10.31 -0.60 -10.29
C GLY A 95 9.83 -0.31 -8.88
N LEU A 96 8.59 -0.65 -8.52
CA LEU A 96 8.07 -0.45 -7.17
C LEU A 96 8.36 -1.66 -6.29
N SER A 97 9.00 -1.42 -5.14
CA SER A 97 9.14 -2.42 -4.09
C SER A 97 7.87 -2.47 -3.25
N MET A 98 7.29 -3.64 -3.10
CA MET A 98 6.02 -3.83 -2.42
C MET A 98 6.11 -4.86 -1.30
N LEU A 99 5.24 -4.69 -0.31
CA LEU A 99 4.97 -5.69 0.72
C LEU A 99 3.48 -6.01 0.69
N LEU A 100 3.17 -7.29 0.47
CA LEU A 100 1.80 -7.81 0.54
C LEU A 100 1.70 -8.56 1.87
N HIS A 101 1.02 -7.96 2.84
CA HIS A 101 0.93 -8.46 4.22
C HIS A 101 -0.49 -8.89 4.52
N ILE A 102 -0.72 -10.17 4.71
CA ILE A 102 -2.07 -10.71 4.89
C ILE A 102 -2.44 -10.75 6.36
N GLY A 103 -3.41 -9.93 6.73
CA GLY A 103 -3.91 -9.79 8.09
C GLY A 103 -2.98 -9.01 9.01
N ILE A 104 -3.41 -8.85 10.24
CA ILE A 104 -2.67 -8.18 11.31
C ILE A 104 -2.25 -9.23 12.34
N ASP A 105 -0.97 -9.16 12.77
CA ASP A 105 -0.36 -10.10 13.72
C ASP A 105 -0.43 -11.57 13.30
N THR A 106 -0.58 -11.83 12.03
CA THR A 106 -0.68 -13.18 11.47
C THR A 106 0.66 -13.93 11.46
N VAL A 107 1.77 -13.26 11.73
CA VAL A 107 3.07 -13.89 12.00
C VAL A 107 2.96 -14.94 13.12
N LYS A 108 2.09 -14.72 14.09
CA LYS A 108 1.87 -15.59 15.24
C LYS A 108 1.21 -16.92 14.88
N LEU A 109 0.63 -17.04 13.70
CA LEU A 109 0.00 -18.28 13.22
C LEU A 109 1.00 -19.31 12.69
N GLU A 110 2.27 -18.93 12.56
CA GLU A 110 3.37 -19.81 12.14
C GLU A 110 3.11 -20.53 10.81
N GLY A 111 2.47 -19.83 9.88
CA GLY A 111 2.17 -20.33 8.54
C GLY A 111 0.84 -21.05 8.40
N LYS A 112 0.12 -21.27 9.49
CA LYS A 112 -1.20 -21.90 9.42
C LYS A 112 -2.22 -20.98 8.78
N GLY A 113 -2.99 -21.51 7.85
CA GLY A 113 -3.98 -20.75 7.10
C GLY A 113 -3.48 -20.14 5.80
N PHE A 114 -2.20 -20.34 5.47
CA PHE A 114 -1.58 -19.81 4.26
C PHE A 114 -0.98 -20.94 3.42
N GLU A 115 -1.38 -21.00 2.16
CA GLU A 115 -0.74 -21.90 1.18
C GLU A 115 -0.03 -21.02 0.15
N VAL A 116 1.30 -21.02 0.17
CA VAL A 116 2.11 -20.24 -0.76
C VAL A 116 2.26 -21.02 -2.07
N LEU A 117 1.99 -20.34 -3.19
CA LEU A 117 1.99 -20.94 -4.53
C LEU A 117 3.17 -20.47 -5.38
N VAL A 118 4.06 -19.66 -4.82
CA VAL A 118 5.22 -19.08 -5.51
C VAL A 118 6.49 -19.28 -4.69
N GLU A 119 7.62 -19.10 -5.34
CA GLU A 119 8.95 -19.23 -4.72
C GLU A 119 9.71 -17.90 -4.81
N ASN A 120 10.70 -17.74 -3.92
CA ASN A 120 11.62 -16.62 -3.98
C ASN A 120 12.29 -16.55 -5.35
N GLY A 121 12.31 -15.36 -5.95
CA GLY A 121 12.91 -15.13 -7.26
C GLY A 121 12.02 -15.47 -8.44
N GLN A 122 10.80 -15.96 -8.20
CA GLN A 122 9.89 -16.31 -9.28
C GLN A 122 9.35 -15.06 -9.98
N LYS A 123 9.42 -15.04 -11.30
CA LYS A 123 8.77 -14.03 -12.13
C LYS A 123 7.32 -14.42 -12.37
N VAL A 124 6.42 -13.45 -12.22
CA VAL A 124 5.00 -13.66 -12.35
C VAL A 124 4.38 -12.58 -13.24
N LYS A 125 3.23 -12.92 -13.80
CA LYS A 125 2.38 -11.98 -14.54
C LYS A 125 1.23 -11.53 -13.66
N LYS A 126 0.75 -10.31 -13.89
CA LYS A 126 -0.44 -9.79 -13.21
C LYS A 126 -1.56 -10.83 -13.25
N GLY A 127 -2.13 -11.13 -12.08
CA GLY A 127 -3.20 -12.10 -11.94
C GLY A 127 -2.75 -13.54 -11.69
N ASP A 128 -1.45 -13.84 -11.76
CA ASP A 128 -0.96 -15.17 -11.43
C ASP A 128 -1.24 -15.49 -9.96
N PRO A 129 -1.66 -16.73 -9.63
CA PRO A 129 -1.85 -17.13 -8.24
C PRO A 129 -0.56 -17.06 -7.44
N MET A 130 -0.60 -16.44 -6.27
CA MET A 130 0.55 -16.34 -5.38
C MET A 130 0.34 -17.01 -4.03
N MET A 131 -0.88 -16.97 -3.51
CA MET A 131 -1.19 -17.51 -2.21
C MET A 131 -2.67 -17.87 -2.13
N ARG A 132 -2.98 -18.95 -1.42
CA ARG A 132 -4.36 -19.31 -1.08
C ARG A 132 -4.56 -19.24 0.42
N LEU A 133 -5.63 -18.59 0.84
CA LEU A 133 -5.99 -18.40 2.24
C LEU A 133 -7.02 -19.42 2.67
N ASP A 134 -6.88 -19.94 3.89
CA ASP A 134 -7.98 -20.60 4.59
C ASP A 134 -8.76 -19.52 5.37
N LEU A 135 -9.75 -18.91 4.72
CA LEU A 135 -10.48 -17.79 5.29
C LEU A 135 -11.21 -18.17 6.58
N SER A 136 -11.72 -19.39 6.67
CA SER A 136 -12.39 -19.86 7.86
C SER A 136 -11.43 -19.91 9.06
N TYR A 137 -10.29 -20.52 8.87
CA TYR A 137 -9.24 -20.59 9.90
C TYR A 137 -8.73 -19.20 10.29
N LEU A 138 -8.44 -18.35 9.30
CA LEU A 138 -7.91 -17.02 9.55
C LEU A 138 -8.92 -16.11 10.24
N SER A 139 -10.21 -16.23 9.90
CA SER A 139 -11.28 -15.47 10.57
C SER A 139 -11.38 -15.79 12.05
N GLU A 140 -11.12 -17.05 12.43
CA GLU A 140 -11.20 -17.49 13.82
C GLU A 140 -9.93 -17.19 14.62
N ASN A 141 -8.76 -17.15 13.96
CA ASN A 141 -7.48 -17.14 14.65
C ASN A 141 -6.65 -15.86 14.47
N ALA A 142 -6.89 -15.08 13.41
CA ALA A 142 -6.20 -13.81 13.21
C ALA A 142 -6.90 -12.69 13.96
N PRO A 143 -6.14 -11.75 14.58
CA PRO A 143 -6.75 -10.57 15.21
C PRO A 143 -7.54 -9.70 14.24
N SER A 144 -7.11 -9.63 12.98
CA SER A 144 -7.81 -8.93 11.91
C SER A 144 -7.36 -9.50 10.56
N LEU A 145 -8.27 -9.52 9.59
CA LEU A 145 -7.95 -9.87 8.20
C LEU A 145 -7.62 -8.65 7.34
N ALA A 146 -7.66 -7.45 7.91
CA ALA A 146 -7.20 -6.26 7.20
C ALA A 146 -5.76 -6.48 6.72
N SER A 147 -5.54 -6.38 5.41
CA SER A 147 -4.29 -6.78 4.78
C SER A 147 -3.64 -5.58 4.11
N PRO A 148 -2.54 -5.06 4.69
CA PRO A 148 -1.79 -3.97 4.09
C PRO A 148 -1.16 -4.36 2.75
N VAL A 149 -1.40 -3.54 1.73
CA VAL A 149 -0.79 -3.62 0.40
C VAL A 149 0.04 -2.35 0.24
N LEU A 150 1.35 -2.50 0.38
CA LEU A 150 2.24 -1.36 0.56
C LEU A 150 3.27 -1.25 -0.56
N CYS A 151 3.62 -0.01 -0.92
CA CYS A 151 4.92 0.30 -1.48
C CYS A 151 5.86 0.65 -0.33
N THR A 152 6.99 -0.03 -0.30
CA THR A 152 8.08 0.22 0.64
C THR A 152 9.12 1.10 -0.03
N GLU A 153 10.07 1.65 0.50
CA GLU A 153 11.16 2.38 -0.15
C GLU A 153 10.71 3.50 -1.10
N LEU A 154 9.58 4.16 -0.80
CA LEU A 154 9.14 5.32 -1.56
C LEU A 154 10.09 6.50 -1.36
N GLU A 155 10.42 7.19 -2.45
CA GLU A 155 11.21 8.42 -2.41
C GLU A 155 10.32 9.64 -2.08
N ASP A 156 10.94 10.74 -1.68
CA ASP A 156 10.22 11.95 -1.24
C ASP A 156 9.32 12.55 -2.33
N ASN A 157 9.67 12.33 -3.59
CA ASN A 157 8.88 12.82 -4.73
C ASN A 157 7.78 11.84 -5.18
N GLN A 158 7.56 10.77 -4.44
CA GLN A 158 6.53 9.76 -4.74
C GLN A 158 5.43 9.81 -3.68
N LYS A 159 4.19 9.92 -4.11
CA LYS A 159 3.03 9.97 -3.20
C LYS A 159 1.97 8.98 -3.64
N ILE A 160 1.34 8.34 -2.66
CA ILE A 160 0.25 7.40 -2.90
C ILE A 160 -1.08 8.15 -2.97
N ARG A 161 -1.89 7.76 -3.94
CA ARG A 161 -3.25 8.27 -4.10
C ARG A 161 -4.20 7.08 -4.18
N LEU A 162 -5.08 6.94 -3.20
CA LEU A 162 -6.05 5.85 -3.17
C LEU A 162 -7.05 6.00 -4.31
N LEU A 163 -7.29 4.93 -5.06
CA LEU A 163 -8.19 4.93 -6.21
C LEU A 163 -9.52 4.24 -5.93
N LYS A 164 -9.59 3.41 -4.90
CA LYS A 164 -10.78 2.62 -4.61
C LYS A 164 -11.00 2.50 -3.12
N GLU A 165 -12.22 2.76 -2.68
CA GLU A 165 -12.72 2.42 -1.35
C GLU A 165 -13.97 1.55 -1.52
N GLY A 166 -14.11 0.53 -0.66
CA GLY A 166 -15.21 -0.42 -0.75
C GLY A 166 -14.86 -1.66 -1.54
N GLU A 167 -15.86 -2.28 -2.15
CA GLU A 167 -15.66 -3.54 -2.88
C GLU A 167 -14.69 -3.40 -4.03
N ILE A 168 -13.69 -4.29 -4.08
CA ILE A 168 -12.67 -4.35 -5.13
C ILE A 168 -12.42 -5.80 -5.51
N LYS A 169 -12.18 -6.04 -6.80
CA LYS A 169 -11.74 -7.34 -7.31
C LYS A 169 -10.24 -7.31 -7.57
N ALA A 170 -9.58 -8.43 -7.33
CA ALA A 170 -8.17 -8.60 -7.69
C ALA A 170 -7.98 -8.21 -9.17
N GLY A 171 -6.96 -7.41 -9.45
CA GLY A 171 -6.70 -6.88 -10.78
C GLY A 171 -7.30 -5.51 -11.08
N GLU A 172 -8.25 -5.03 -10.27
CA GLU A 172 -8.76 -3.67 -10.39
C GLU A 172 -7.79 -2.67 -9.76
N PRO A 173 -7.72 -1.42 -10.26
CA PRO A 173 -6.85 -0.39 -9.70
C PRO A 173 -7.16 -0.10 -8.23
N LEU A 174 -6.14 -0.20 -7.37
CA LEU A 174 -6.26 0.04 -5.94
C LEU A 174 -5.72 1.41 -5.54
N PHE A 175 -4.50 1.72 -5.96
CA PHE A 175 -3.92 3.04 -5.72
C PHE A 175 -2.96 3.41 -6.85
N ALA A 176 -2.61 4.68 -6.90
CA ALA A 176 -1.63 5.22 -7.82
C ALA A 176 -0.41 5.75 -7.05
N VAL A 177 0.76 5.63 -7.66
CA VAL A 177 1.96 6.29 -7.20
C VAL A 177 2.20 7.47 -8.16
N ASP A 178 2.03 8.68 -7.65
CA ASP A 178 2.26 9.90 -8.40
C ASP A 178 3.69 10.38 -8.14
N PHE A 179 4.42 10.68 -9.21
CA PHE A 179 5.80 11.19 -9.16
C PHE A 179 5.75 12.70 -9.39
N TYR A 180 6.42 13.43 -8.55
CA TYR A 180 6.47 14.88 -8.59
C TYR A 180 7.85 15.38 -9.04
N GLU A 181 7.81 16.53 -9.65
CA GLU A 181 9.03 17.21 -10.13
C GLU A 181 9.86 17.82 -9.00
#